data_4198850639b36a6ef492fe06e9675e56
#
_entry.id   4198850639b36a6ef492fe06e9675e56
#
_cell.length_a   1.000
_cell.length_b   1.000
_cell.length_c   1.000
_cell.angle_alpha   90.00
_cell.angle_beta   90.00
_cell.angle_gamma   90.00
#
_symmetry.space_group_name_H-M   'P 1'
#
loop_
_entity.id
_entity.type
_entity.pdbx_description
1 polymer ?
#
loop_
_entity_poly.entity_id
_entity_poly.type
_entity_poly.pdbx_seq_one_letter_code
_entity_poly.pdbx_strand_id
1 'polypeptide(L)'
;GGLFHNFPVSIIREECERIIGVNVSPLVPQKYKQTIFHIAERSYHYMFRANTLEDREMCDVLIEAEEFGMYKTFDLENVDEIAGIGYAAAIRAFEVVIKENKYETLVNAIMARRNNALMP
;
A
#
# COMPACT_ATOMS: atom_id res chain seq x y z
N GLY A 1 2.44 -13.56 11.47
CA GLY A 1 1.82 -12.67 10.71
C GLY A 1 1.86 -11.20 11.01
N GLY A 2 0.69 -10.59 11.18
CA GLY A 2 0.52 -9.15 11.20
C GLY A 2 1.28 -8.37 12.28
N LEU A 3 1.72 -9.00 13.35
CA LEU A 3 2.52 -8.33 14.38
C LEU A 3 3.94 -7.97 13.90
N PHE A 4 4.54 -8.78 13.06
CA PHE A 4 5.91 -8.59 12.57
C PHE A 4 5.96 -8.12 11.12
N HIS A 5 5.12 -8.67 10.26
CA HIS A 5 5.09 -8.37 8.83
C HIS A 5 3.65 -8.24 8.33
N ASN A 6 3.02 -7.13 8.71
CA ASN A 6 1.65 -6.84 8.22
C ASN A 6 1.62 -6.46 6.73
N PHE A 7 2.73 -5.90 6.24
CA PHE A 7 2.90 -5.49 4.85
C PHE A 7 4.26 -5.99 4.36
N PRO A 8 4.39 -7.29 3.96
CA PRO A 8 5.67 -7.99 3.86
C PRO A 8 6.42 -7.75 2.54
N VAL A 9 6.66 -6.50 2.18
CA VAL A 9 7.37 -6.11 0.95
C VAL A 9 8.84 -6.52 0.98
N SER A 10 9.50 -6.39 2.13
CA SER A 10 10.91 -6.73 2.30
C SER A 10 11.22 -8.18 1.95
N ILE A 11 10.27 -9.09 2.13
CA ILE A 11 10.43 -10.52 1.86
C ILE A 11 10.63 -10.78 0.36
N ILE A 12 9.97 -10.01 -0.50
CA ILE A 12 10.00 -10.21 -1.95
C ILE A 12 10.89 -9.20 -2.67
N ARG A 13 11.47 -8.23 -1.96
CA ARG A 13 12.21 -7.10 -2.57
C ARG A 13 13.36 -7.56 -3.45
N GLU A 14 14.11 -8.54 -3.02
CA GLU A 14 15.27 -9.06 -3.77
C GLU A 14 14.87 -9.85 -5.00
N GLU A 15 13.67 -10.42 -5.01
CA GLU A 15 13.15 -11.23 -6.12
C GLU A 15 12.47 -10.42 -7.21
N CYS A 16 12.15 -9.16 -6.93
CA CYS A 16 11.36 -8.29 -7.80
C CYS A 16 12.12 -7.01 -8.16
N GLU A 17 12.07 -6.63 -9.43
CA GLU A 17 12.65 -5.35 -9.87
C GLU A 17 11.76 -4.17 -9.51
N ARG A 18 10.46 -4.36 -9.57
CA ARG A 18 9.44 -3.36 -9.25
C ARG A 18 8.39 -3.95 -8.34
N ILE A 19 7.94 -3.17 -7.38
CA ILE A 19 6.94 -3.60 -6.41
C ILE A 19 5.81 -2.58 -6.37
N ILE A 20 4.59 -3.09 -6.56
CA ILE A 20 3.36 -2.35 -6.33
C ILE A 20 2.79 -2.86 -5.01
N GLY A 21 2.71 -1.98 -4.02
CA GLY A 21 2.15 -2.31 -2.72
C GLY A 21 0.74 -1.76 -2.57
N VAL A 22 -0.16 -2.58 -2.05
CA VAL A 22 -1.52 -2.17 -1.69
C VAL A 22 -1.68 -2.32 -0.19
N ASN A 23 -1.77 -1.22 0.52
CA ASN A 23 -1.98 -1.19 1.96
C ASN A 23 -3.42 -0.85 2.28
N VAL A 24 -4.18 -1.85 2.73
CA VAL A 24 -5.60 -1.71 3.05
C VAL A 24 -5.86 -1.32 4.52
N SER A 25 -4.82 -1.22 5.32
CA SER A 25 -4.91 -0.89 6.75
C SER A 25 -3.95 0.25 7.12
N PRO A 26 -4.06 1.43 6.48
CA PRO A 26 -3.22 2.56 6.84
C PRO A 26 -3.56 3.05 8.26
N LEU A 27 -2.55 3.51 8.98
CA LEU A 27 -2.77 4.15 10.27
C LEU A 27 -3.29 5.57 10.04
N VAL A 28 -4.53 5.81 10.44
CA VAL A 28 -5.18 7.12 10.35
C VAL A 28 -5.16 7.78 11.72
N PRO A 29 -4.73 9.05 11.85
CA PRO A 29 -4.86 9.79 13.10
C PRO A 29 -6.34 9.92 13.48
N GLN A 30 -6.72 9.36 14.62
CA GLN A 30 -8.08 9.44 15.15
C GLN A 30 -8.05 10.01 16.56
N LYS A 31 -9.11 10.73 16.94
CA LYS A 31 -9.32 11.12 18.32
C LYS A 31 -9.86 9.94 19.11
N TYR A 32 -9.04 9.39 19.97
CA TYR A 32 -9.42 8.29 20.84
C TYR A 32 -9.98 8.81 22.17
N LYS A 33 -11.03 8.17 22.69
CA LYS A 33 -11.47 8.38 24.05
C LYS A 33 -10.39 7.88 25.02
N GLN A 34 -10.17 8.62 26.13
CA GLN A 34 -9.14 8.30 27.12
C GLN A 34 -9.55 7.14 28.03
N THR A 35 -9.85 5.98 27.47
CA THR A 35 -10.10 4.75 28.22
C THR A 35 -8.93 3.80 28.03
N ILE A 36 -8.69 2.90 28.97
CA ILE A 36 -7.61 1.90 28.90
C ILE A 36 -7.73 1.06 27.63
N PHE A 37 -8.96 0.71 27.26
CA PHE A 37 -9.23 -0.04 26.02
C PHE A 37 -8.77 0.71 24.77
N HIS A 38 -9.09 2.00 24.66
CA HIS A 38 -8.70 2.83 23.51
C HIS A 38 -7.18 3.08 23.49
N ILE A 39 -6.54 3.20 24.64
CA ILE A 39 -5.08 3.34 24.72
C ILE A 39 -4.41 2.06 24.23
N ALA A 40 -4.88 0.89 24.62
CA ALA A 40 -4.36 -0.39 24.16
C ALA A 40 -4.54 -0.58 22.65
N GLU A 41 -5.71 -0.23 22.12
CA GLU A 41 -5.99 -0.27 20.68
C GLU A 41 -5.07 0.67 19.90
N ARG A 42 -4.88 1.89 20.37
CA ARG A 42 -3.96 2.85 19.75
C ARG A 42 -2.52 2.36 19.76
N SER A 43 -2.07 1.79 20.88
CA SER A 43 -0.72 1.21 20.99
C SER A 43 -0.53 0.07 20.00
N TYR A 44 -1.52 -0.76 19.82
CA TYR A 44 -1.53 -1.84 18.84
C TYR A 44 -1.39 -1.31 17.41
N HIS A 45 -2.15 -0.27 17.06
CA HIS A 45 -2.05 0.38 15.74
C HIS A 45 -0.67 1.00 15.49
N TYR A 46 -0.06 1.63 16.50
CA TYR A 46 1.30 2.15 16.37
C TYR A 46 2.34 1.07 16.15
N MET A 47 2.18 -0.08 16.79
CA MET A 47 3.06 -1.23 16.56
C MET A 47 3.00 -1.70 15.11
N PHE A 48 1.81 -1.81 14.55
CA PHE A 48 1.65 -2.15 13.13
C PHE A 48 2.30 -1.13 12.21
N ARG A 49 2.12 0.14 12.50
CA ARG A 49 2.74 1.21 11.72
C ARG A 49 4.27 1.10 11.72
N ALA A 50 4.86 0.92 12.89
CA ALA A 50 6.32 0.80 13.01
C ALA A 50 6.87 -0.34 12.16
N ASN A 51 6.13 -1.47 12.09
CA ASN A 51 6.53 -2.63 11.30
C ASN A 51 6.29 -2.47 9.79
N THR A 52 5.52 -1.47 9.36
CA THR A 52 5.17 -1.29 7.94
C THR A 52 5.91 -0.13 7.26
N LEU A 53 6.53 0.77 8.02
CA LEU A 53 7.18 1.97 7.45
C LEU A 53 8.27 1.63 6.43
N GLU A 54 9.17 0.73 6.77
CA GLU A 54 10.26 0.32 5.87
C GLU A 54 9.73 -0.37 4.62
N ASP A 55 8.75 -1.24 4.79
CA ASP A 55 8.11 -1.94 3.67
C ASP A 55 7.40 -0.99 2.71
N ARG A 56 6.78 0.06 3.24
CA ARG A 56 6.14 1.10 2.42
C ARG A 56 7.16 1.85 1.55
N GLU A 57 8.31 2.16 2.08
CA GLU A 57 9.38 2.86 1.37
C GLU A 57 10.01 2.02 0.25
N MET A 58 9.95 0.69 0.37
CA MET A 58 10.46 -0.23 -0.65
C MET A 58 9.55 -0.37 -1.87
N CYS A 59 8.32 0.11 -1.82
CA CYS A 59 7.40 0.07 -2.94
C CYS A 59 7.73 1.12 -3.99
N ASP A 60 7.71 0.75 -5.25
CA ASP A 60 7.80 1.69 -6.38
C ASP A 60 6.47 2.44 -6.57
N VAL A 61 5.37 1.76 -6.38
CA VAL A 61 4.02 2.34 -6.34
C VAL A 61 3.34 1.88 -5.06
N LEU A 62 2.88 2.82 -4.26
CA LEU A 62 2.14 2.53 -3.03
C LEU A 62 0.70 3.01 -3.18
N ILE A 63 -0.24 2.07 -3.07
CA ILE A 63 -1.67 2.32 -3.13
C ILE A 63 -2.23 2.21 -1.72
N GLU A 64 -2.65 3.32 -1.15
CA GLU A 64 -3.33 3.37 0.15
C GLU A 64 -4.27 4.57 0.20
N ALA A 65 -5.29 4.49 1.04
CA ALA A 65 -6.25 5.55 1.25
C ALA A 65 -6.55 5.69 2.74
N GLU A 66 -6.51 6.90 3.26
CA GLU A 66 -6.85 7.19 4.65
C GLU A 66 -8.30 6.83 4.97
N GLU A 67 -9.18 6.93 3.98
CA GLU A 67 -10.60 6.59 4.08
C GLU A 67 -10.84 5.14 4.52
N PHE A 68 -9.91 4.23 4.26
CA PHE A 68 -10.02 2.84 4.73
C PHE A 68 -10.07 2.73 6.26
N GLY A 69 -9.45 3.66 6.99
CA GLY A 69 -9.48 3.69 8.44
C GLY A 69 -10.85 3.99 9.05
N MET A 70 -11.79 4.48 8.25
CA MET A 70 -13.16 4.78 8.68
C MET A 70 -14.07 3.54 8.70
N TYR A 71 -13.65 2.45 8.08
CA TYR A 71 -14.43 1.22 7.97
C TYR A 71 -13.99 0.18 9.00
N LYS A 72 -14.94 -0.62 9.47
CA LYS A 72 -14.65 -1.73 10.37
C LYS A 72 -14.00 -2.88 9.62
N THR A 73 -13.20 -3.68 10.33
CA THR A 73 -12.47 -4.81 9.75
C THR A 73 -13.37 -5.81 8.99
N PHE A 74 -14.60 -6.01 9.47
CA PHE A 74 -15.57 -6.94 8.87
C PHE A 74 -16.80 -6.21 8.35
N ASP A 75 -16.63 -5.04 7.76
CA ASP A 75 -17.70 -4.28 7.14
C ASP A 75 -18.07 -4.89 5.79
N LEU A 76 -19.12 -5.67 5.76
CA LEU A 76 -19.63 -6.29 4.54
C LEU A 76 -20.75 -5.49 3.86
N GLU A 77 -21.23 -4.40 4.49
CA GLU A 77 -22.32 -3.59 3.95
C GLU A 77 -21.83 -2.54 2.95
N ASN A 78 -20.60 -2.06 3.11
CA ASN A 78 -20.01 -0.98 2.32
C ASN A 78 -18.96 -1.47 1.30
N VAL A 79 -19.06 -2.70 0.83
CA VAL A 79 -18.07 -3.34 -0.05
C VAL A 79 -17.86 -2.54 -1.35
N ASP A 80 -18.94 -2.11 -1.99
CA ASP A 80 -18.87 -1.35 -3.25
C ASP A 80 -18.24 0.03 -3.05
N GLU A 81 -18.55 0.70 -1.94
CA GLU A 81 -17.97 1.99 -1.58
C GLU A 81 -16.47 1.85 -1.29
N ILE A 82 -16.07 0.84 -0.52
CA ILE A 82 -14.67 0.55 -0.21
C ILE A 82 -13.88 0.21 -1.48
N ALA A 83 -14.46 -0.58 -2.37
CA ALA A 83 -13.86 -0.90 -3.67
C ALA A 83 -13.67 0.36 -4.53
N GLY A 84 -14.63 1.27 -4.52
CA GLY A 84 -14.53 2.57 -5.21
C GLY A 84 -13.41 3.44 -4.67
N ILE A 85 -13.23 3.47 -3.35
CA ILE A 85 -12.12 4.19 -2.69
C ILE A 85 -10.77 3.60 -3.12
N GLY A 86 -10.65 2.27 -3.13
CA GLY A 86 -9.45 1.57 -3.58
C GLY A 86 -9.10 1.86 -5.03
N TYR A 87 -10.09 1.84 -5.91
CA TYR A 87 -9.92 2.19 -7.32
C TYR A 87 -9.41 3.63 -7.49
N ALA A 88 -10.03 4.59 -6.82
CA ALA A 88 -9.61 5.99 -6.86
C ALA A 88 -8.19 6.19 -6.30
N ALA A 89 -7.84 5.49 -5.23
CA ALA A 89 -6.50 5.53 -4.64
C ALA A 89 -5.45 4.99 -5.62
N ALA A 90 -5.76 3.91 -6.33
CA ALA A 90 -4.88 3.34 -7.35
C ALA A 90 -4.65 4.32 -8.51
N ILE A 91 -5.70 4.95 -9.02
CA ILE A 91 -5.59 5.96 -10.07
C ILE A 91 -4.67 7.11 -9.62
N ARG A 92 -4.85 7.65 -8.42
CA ARG A 92 -4.00 8.71 -7.88
C ARG A 92 -2.54 8.29 -7.76
N ALA A 93 -2.29 7.08 -7.27
CA ALA A 93 -0.92 6.56 -7.11
C ALA A 93 -0.20 6.43 -8.45
N PHE A 94 -0.86 5.93 -9.47
CA PHE A 94 -0.29 5.82 -10.82
C PHE A 94 -0.11 7.17 -11.50
N GLU A 95 -0.99 8.14 -11.29
CA GLU A 95 -0.82 9.51 -11.78
C GLU A 95 0.44 10.16 -11.23
N VAL A 96 0.75 9.98 -9.95
CA VAL A 96 1.99 10.47 -9.34
C VAL A 96 3.22 9.85 -10.03
N VAL A 97 3.20 8.55 -10.26
CA VAL A 97 4.30 7.83 -10.93
C VAL A 97 4.49 8.32 -12.37
N ILE A 98 3.42 8.57 -13.09
CA ILE A 98 3.45 9.13 -14.46
C ILE A 98 4.08 10.53 -14.46
N LYS A 99 3.66 11.39 -13.53
CA LYS A 99 4.20 12.75 -13.40
C LYS A 99 5.70 12.76 -13.07
N GLU A 100 6.18 11.77 -12.31
CA GLU A 100 7.59 11.63 -11.98
C GLU A 100 8.43 10.92 -13.05
N ASN A 101 7.83 10.57 -14.20
CA ASN A 101 8.44 9.80 -15.29
C ASN A 101 8.92 8.38 -14.91
N LYS A 102 8.56 7.89 -13.74
CA LYS A 102 8.90 6.53 -13.31
C LYS A 102 8.18 5.47 -14.14
N TYR A 103 6.95 5.75 -14.49
CA TYR A 103 6.13 4.87 -15.33
C TYR A 103 6.71 4.75 -16.74
N GLU A 104 7.12 5.86 -17.34
CA GLU A 104 7.74 5.88 -18.67
C GLU A 104 9.02 5.05 -18.69
N THR A 105 9.86 5.20 -17.67
CA THR A 105 11.07 4.40 -17.51
C THR A 105 10.75 2.91 -17.42
N LEU A 106 9.73 2.55 -16.63
CA LEU A 106 9.29 1.17 -16.48
C LEU A 106 8.78 0.59 -17.80
N VAL A 107 7.91 1.32 -18.49
CA VAL A 107 7.39 0.91 -19.81
C VAL A 107 8.54 0.73 -20.80
N ASN A 108 9.48 1.66 -20.84
CA ASN A 108 10.64 1.57 -21.73
C ASN A 108 11.51 0.35 -21.41
N ALA A 109 11.71 0.03 -20.14
CA ALA A 109 12.43 -1.16 -19.70
C ALA A 109 11.74 -2.46 -20.14
N ILE A 110 10.41 -2.54 -20.00
CA ILE A 110 9.61 -3.67 -20.44
C ILE A 110 9.67 -3.80 -21.97
N MET A 111 9.53 -2.72 -22.69
CA MET A 111 9.60 -2.72 -24.14
C MET A 111 10.98 -3.14 -24.67
N ALA A 112 12.06 -2.68 -24.03
CA ALA A 112 13.41 -3.08 -24.37
C ALA A 112 13.62 -4.59 -24.18
N ARG A 113 13.13 -5.17 -23.09
CA ARG A 113 13.19 -6.61 -22.85
C ARG A 113 12.40 -7.40 -23.89
N ARG A 114 11.20 -6.94 -24.20
CA ARG A 114 10.37 -7.54 -25.24
C ARG A 114 11.09 -7.56 -26.59
N ASN A 115 11.68 -6.46 -26.97
CA ASN A 115 12.42 -6.34 -28.22
C ASN A 115 13.65 -7.25 -28.24
N ASN A 116 14.39 -7.34 -27.14
CA ASN A 116 15.54 -8.26 -27.02
C ASN A 116 15.11 -9.72 -27.11
N ALA A 117 13.96 -10.09 -26.53
CA ALA A 117 13.41 -11.44 -26.60
C ALA A 117 12.93 -11.83 -28.01
N LEU A 118 12.58 -10.86 -28.86
CA LEU A 118 12.12 -11.05 -30.23
C LEU A 118 13.26 -11.06 -31.26
N MET A 119 14.46 -10.63 -30.87
CA MET A 119 15.64 -10.71 -31.74
C MET A 119 16.22 -12.12 -31.72
N PRO A 120 16.51 -12.72 -32.90
CA PRO A 120 17.17 -14.02 -32.99
C PRO A 120 18.63 -13.97 -32.52
#